data_2c56932ed0ea2a42bdbb6fe2707d6824
#
_entry.id   2c56932ed0ea2a42bdbb6fe2707d6824
#
_cell.length_a   1.000
_cell.length_b   1.000
_cell.length_c   1.000
_cell.angle_alpha   90.00
_cell.angle_beta   90.00
_cell.angle_gamma   90.00
#
_symmetry.space_group_name_H-M   'P 1'
#
loop_
_entity.id
_entity.type
_entity.pdbx_description
1 polymer ?
#
loop_
_entity_poly.entity_id
_entity_poly.type
_entity_poly.pdbx_seq_one_letter_code
_entity_poly.pdbx_strand_id
1 'polypeptide(L)'
;MNSQSKKGQVGIILGVVFLIIVFILFLGFDTVDANHKGVMVELGKYKGEMNSGIQWTGLFTTTYQYDLRLRKTSVEMIGENGAVDKDGQSVYATIEVIYRLNSENVADAYTNVGTDNMLANTLNVDGLIKEGFKTVTSEYSSLEIFQKRAEVKEKAIQRINENFPEHYFILDNVVISNIDFNPAFNQAIEEKKVAEESAKVREQEVFVAKYEADKKIETARGEAESTKLKAEAEAYALKIKSQELTPMMVQNNWIDAWDGKLPNYMLGQDSNLLMQLPNEVK
;
A
#
# COMPACT_ATOMS: atom_id res chain seq x y z
N MET A 1 81.11 -59.12 -14.33
CA MET A 1 80.72 -57.71 -13.97
C MET A 1 79.30 -57.24 -14.42
N ASN A 2 78.29 -58.12 -14.47
CA ASN A 2 76.95 -57.70 -15.03
C ASN A 2 75.76 -57.86 -14.05
N SER A 3 75.95 -58.27 -12.83
CA SER A 3 74.86 -58.51 -11.88
C SER A 3 74.44 -57.20 -11.09
N GLN A 4 75.40 -56.34 -10.81
CA GLN A 4 75.17 -55.10 -10.06
C GLN A 4 74.41 -54.01 -10.91
N SER A 5 74.72 -53.94 -12.21
CA SER A 5 74.04 -52.99 -13.14
C SER A 5 72.58 -53.33 -13.33
N LYS A 6 72.20 -54.62 -13.36
CA LYS A 6 70.81 -55.06 -13.49
C LYS A 6 69.94 -54.74 -12.26
N LYS A 7 70.54 -54.85 -11.04
CA LYS A 7 69.83 -54.52 -9.80
C LYS A 7 69.50 -53.00 -9.69
N GLY A 8 70.42 -52.12 -10.13
CA GLY A 8 70.23 -50.67 -10.17
C GLY A 8 69.14 -50.28 -11.18
N GLN A 9 69.19 -50.89 -12.37
CA GLN A 9 68.16 -50.65 -13.39
C GLN A 9 66.76 -51.10 -12.94
N VAL A 10 66.62 -52.23 -12.28
CA VAL A 10 65.32 -52.71 -11.71
C VAL A 10 64.82 -51.77 -10.62
N GLY A 11 65.72 -51.23 -9.75
CA GLY A 11 65.33 -50.25 -8.74
C GLY A 11 64.81 -48.94 -9.33
N ILE A 12 65.42 -48.42 -10.42
CA ILE A 12 64.99 -47.25 -11.11
C ILE A 12 63.58 -47.46 -11.78
N ILE A 13 63.38 -48.60 -12.42
CA ILE A 13 62.09 -48.94 -13.04
C ILE A 13 60.99 -49.05 -11.98
N LEU A 14 61.26 -49.71 -10.85
CA LEU A 14 60.32 -49.79 -9.74
C LEU A 14 60.01 -48.41 -9.15
N GLY A 15 60.95 -47.49 -9.02
CA GLY A 15 60.75 -46.11 -8.59
C GLY A 15 59.90 -45.32 -9.57
N VAL A 16 60.15 -45.46 -10.88
CA VAL A 16 59.32 -44.79 -11.91
C VAL A 16 57.90 -45.34 -11.90
N VAL A 17 57.71 -46.65 -11.82
CA VAL A 17 56.37 -47.25 -11.73
C VAL A 17 55.66 -46.80 -10.46
N PHE A 18 56.33 -46.73 -9.33
CA PHE A 18 55.75 -46.20 -8.09
C PHE A 18 55.31 -44.72 -8.24
N LEU A 19 56.16 -43.88 -8.81
CA LEU A 19 55.78 -42.46 -9.10
C LEU A 19 54.58 -42.32 -10.04
N ILE A 20 54.52 -43.17 -11.06
CA ILE A 20 53.38 -43.22 -11.98
C ILE A 20 52.10 -43.62 -11.25
N ILE A 21 52.16 -44.64 -10.37
CA ILE A 21 51.00 -45.05 -9.57
C ILE A 21 50.54 -43.92 -8.63
N VAL A 22 51.49 -43.27 -7.94
CA VAL A 22 51.18 -42.11 -7.06
C VAL A 22 50.56 -40.97 -7.87
N PHE A 23 51.10 -40.66 -9.04
CA PHE A 23 50.57 -39.65 -9.91
C PHE A 23 49.14 -39.98 -10.40
N ILE A 24 48.88 -41.22 -10.78
CA ILE A 24 47.56 -41.72 -11.17
C ILE A 24 46.57 -41.61 -10.00
N LEU A 25 46.97 -41.98 -8.80
CA LEU A 25 46.12 -41.83 -7.61
C LEU A 25 45.81 -40.38 -7.31
N PHE A 26 46.74 -39.46 -7.57
CA PHE A 26 46.54 -38.05 -7.37
C PHE A 26 45.55 -37.44 -8.36
N LEU A 27 45.43 -37.98 -9.59
CA LEU A 27 44.45 -37.60 -10.60
C LEU A 27 42.99 -37.93 -10.22
N GLY A 28 42.80 -38.77 -9.20
CA GLY A 28 41.47 -39.16 -8.73
C GLY A 28 40.84 -38.21 -7.70
N PHE A 29 41.55 -37.13 -7.31
CA PHE A 29 40.98 -36.12 -6.39
C PHE A 29 40.23 -35.08 -7.18
N ASP A 30 39.03 -34.74 -6.68
CA ASP A 30 38.21 -33.67 -7.20
C ASP A 30 37.84 -32.69 -6.07
N THR A 31 37.48 -31.46 -6.44
CA THR A 31 37.15 -30.37 -5.52
C THR A 31 35.78 -29.79 -5.84
N VAL A 32 34.98 -29.61 -4.79
CA VAL A 32 33.71 -28.90 -4.86
C VAL A 32 33.84 -27.59 -4.10
N ASP A 33 33.46 -26.49 -4.76
CA ASP A 33 33.55 -25.15 -4.21
C ASP A 33 32.67 -24.96 -2.97
N ALA A 34 32.98 -23.93 -2.16
CA ALA A 34 32.16 -23.57 -1.01
C ALA A 34 30.74 -23.19 -1.49
N ASN A 35 29.73 -23.62 -0.73
CA ASN A 35 28.32 -23.46 -1.06
C ASN A 35 27.85 -24.16 -2.37
N HIS A 36 28.60 -25.17 -2.81
CA HIS A 36 28.22 -26.07 -3.88
C HIS A 36 28.06 -27.50 -3.36
N LYS A 37 27.25 -28.25 -4.05
CA LYS A 37 27.14 -29.70 -3.88
C LYS A 37 27.53 -30.39 -5.19
N GLY A 38 28.38 -31.38 -5.11
CA GLY A 38 28.84 -32.12 -6.26
C GLY A 38 28.03 -33.38 -6.48
N VAL A 39 27.70 -33.67 -7.72
CA VAL A 39 27.16 -34.96 -8.15
C VAL A 39 28.24 -35.71 -8.91
N MET A 40 28.66 -36.85 -8.35
CA MET A 40 29.69 -37.72 -8.93
C MET A 40 29.07 -38.66 -9.97
N VAL A 41 29.61 -38.63 -11.16
CA VAL A 41 29.20 -39.49 -12.29
C VAL A 41 30.41 -40.27 -12.78
N GLU A 42 30.37 -41.57 -12.66
CA GLU A 42 31.43 -42.48 -13.13
C GLU A 42 30.99 -43.18 -14.40
N LEU A 43 31.72 -42.95 -15.48
CA LEU A 43 31.41 -43.53 -16.81
C LEU A 43 29.95 -43.38 -17.24
N GLY A 44 29.37 -42.22 -16.97
CA GLY A 44 27.98 -41.92 -17.33
C GLY A 44 26.90 -42.42 -16.34
N LYS A 45 27.33 -43.02 -15.21
CA LYS A 45 26.39 -43.50 -14.20
C LYS A 45 26.50 -42.64 -12.94
N TYR A 46 25.39 -42.29 -12.33
CA TYR A 46 25.35 -41.67 -11.02
C TYR A 46 26.03 -42.56 -9.98
N LYS A 47 27.02 -42.00 -9.26
CA LYS A 47 27.79 -42.69 -8.25
C LYS A 47 27.45 -42.26 -6.82
N GLY A 48 27.16 -40.98 -6.63
CA GLY A 48 26.86 -40.41 -5.32
C GLY A 48 26.97 -38.89 -5.31
N GLU A 49 26.85 -38.34 -4.13
CA GLU A 49 26.95 -36.90 -3.89
C GLU A 49 28.22 -36.57 -3.11
N MET A 50 28.74 -35.38 -3.31
CA MET A 50 29.94 -34.87 -2.62
C MET A 50 29.59 -33.48 -2.05
N ASN A 51 29.92 -33.29 -0.77
CA ASN A 51 29.83 -31.97 -0.16
C ASN A 51 31.06 -31.12 -0.56
N SER A 52 30.99 -29.81 -0.26
CA SER A 52 32.11 -28.90 -0.51
C SER A 52 33.39 -29.36 0.14
N GLY A 53 34.51 -29.22 -0.58
CA GLY A 53 35.85 -29.63 -0.17
C GLY A 53 36.56 -30.53 -1.18
N ILE A 54 37.64 -31.16 -0.77
CA ILE A 54 38.44 -32.06 -1.58
C ILE A 54 38.09 -33.50 -1.18
N GLN A 55 37.79 -34.33 -2.17
CA GLN A 55 37.51 -35.75 -1.93
C GLN A 55 38.11 -36.61 -3.06
N TRP A 56 38.51 -37.81 -2.76
CA TRP A 56 38.90 -38.76 -3.78
C TRP A 56 37.67 -39.39 -4.42
N THR A 57 37.47 -39.10 -5.71
CA THR A 57 36.28 -39.51 -6.46
C THR A 57 36.53 -40.71 -7.37
N GLY A 58 37.82 -40.92 -7.72
CA GLY A 58 38.25 -41.97 -8.65
C GLY A 58 38.67 -41.39 -10.02
N LEU A 59 39.39 -42.21 -10.79
CA LEU A 59 40.06 -41.80 -12.04
C LEU A 59 39.11 -41.49 -13.20
N PHE A 60 37.89 -42.06 -13.18
CA PHE A 60 36.91 -41.94 -14.27
C PHE A 60 35.60 -41.26 -13.84
N THR A 61 35.69 -40.47 -12.75
CA THR A 61 34.57 -39.75 -12.19
C THR A 61 34.61 -38.30 -12.65
N THR A 62 33.45 -37.78 -13.09
CA THR A 62 33.22 -36.36 -13.36
C THR A 62 32.28 -35.81 -12.29
N THR A 63 32.65 -34.70 -11.68
CA THR A 63 31.82 -34.06 -10.68
C THR A 63 31.10 -32.83 -11.27
N TYR A 64 29.78 -32.86 -11.24
CA TYR A 64 28.95 -31.72 -11.63
C TYR A 64 28.61 -30.92 -10.39
N GLN A 65 28.96 -29.64 -10.38
CA GLN A 65 28.70 -28.76 -9.24
C GLN A 65 27.38 -28.04 -9.38
N TYR A 66 26.65 -27.95 -8.26
CA TYR A 66 25.35 -27.26 -8.13
C TYR A 66 25.49 -26.17 -7.08
N ASP A 67 25.18 -24.93 -7.47
CA ASP A 67 25.25 -23.77 -6.59
C ASP A 67 24.02 -23.73 -5.66
N LEU A 68 24.28 -23.76 -4.33
CA LEU A 68 23.28 -23.72 -3.27
C LEU A 68 22.94 -22.32 -2.79
N ARG A 69 23.59 -21.28 -3.33
CA ARG A 69 23.35 -19.88 -2.95
C ARG A 69 21.98 -19.42 -3.43
N LEU A 70 21.50 -18.36 -2.80
CA LEU A 70 20.29 -17.67 -3.24
C LEU A 70 20.48 -17.12 -4.66
N ARG A 71 19.50 -17.37 -5.50
CA ARG A 71 19.39 -16.86 -6.87
C ARG A 71 18.19 -15.95 -6.93
N LYS A 72 18.29 -14.93 -7.76
CA LYS A 72 17.19 -14.02 -8.06
C LYS A 72 16.84 -14.12 -9.53
N THR A 73 15.56 -14.32 -9.82
CA THR A 73 15.01 -14.12 -11.15
C THR A 73 14.01 -12.95 -11.12
N SER A 74 13.97 -12.19 -12.21
CA SER A 74 13.03 -11.07 -12.37
C SER A 74 12.24 -11.29 -13.64
N VAL A 75 10.93 -11.39 -13.48
CA VAL A 75 10.00 -11.64 -14.58
C VAL A 75 9.17 -10.39 -14.81
N GLU A 76 9.33 -9.80 -15.99
CA GLU A 76 8.55 -8.65 -16.42
C GLU A 76 7.32 -9.10 -17.19
N MET A 77 6.17 -8.65 -16.75
CA MET A 77 4.87 -8.89 -17.34
C MET A 77 4.44 -7.64 -18.12
N ILE A 78 4.91 -7.49 -19.35
CA ILE A 78 4.70 -6.30 -20.18
C ILE A 78 4.24 -6.70 -21.59
N GLY A 79 3.36 -5.90 -22.20
CA GLY A 79 2.88 -6.11 -23.57
C GLY A 79 2.14 -7.42 -23.75
N GLU A 80 2.45 -8.18 -24.82
CA GLU A 80 1.84 -9.46 -25.14
C GLU A 80 2.10 -10.56 -24.09
N ASN A 81 3.19 -10.42 -23.32
CA ASN A 81 3.53 -11.30 -22.21
C ASN A 81 2.88 -10.86 -20.87
N GLY A 82 2.16 -9.74 -20.88
CA GLY A 82 1.42 -9.25 -19.70
C GLY A 82 0.35 -10.23 -19.24
N ALA A 83 -0.11 -10.02 -18.03
CA ALA A 83 -1.32 -10.66 -17.54
C ALA A 83 -2.54 -9.94 -18.11
N VAL A 84 -3.68 -10.64 -18.12
CA VAL A 84 -4.98 -10.03 -18.40
C VAL A 84 -5.84 -10.15 -17.14
N ASP A 85 -6.69 -9.19 -16.95
CA ASP A 85 -7.71 -9.22 -15.91
C ASP A 85 -8.97 -9.99 -16.40
N LYS A 86 -9.97 -10.06 -15.55
CA LYS A 86 -11.27 -10.69 -15.83
C LYS A 86 -11.99 -10.06 -17.03
N ASP A 87 -11.78 -8.78 -17.29
CA ASP A 87 -12.42 -8.02 -18.36
C ASP A 87 -11.58 -7.98 -19.65
N GLY A 88 -10.45 -8.69 -19.67
CA GLY A 88 -9.54 -8.73 -20.82
C GLY A 88 -8.60 -7.53 -20.93
N GLN A 89 -8.49 -6.70 -19.87
CA GLN A 89 -7.56 -5.58 -19.83
C GLN A 89 -6.15 -6.06 -19.48
N SER A 90 -5.14 -5.45 -20.07
CA SER A 90 -3.74 -5.77 -19.80
C SER A 90 -3.32 -5.26 -18.42
N VAL A 91 -2.76 -6.16 -17.62
CA VAL A 91 -2.17 -5.89 -16.32
C VAL A 91 -0.66 -6.09 -16.41
N TYR A 92 0.10 -5.10 -16.03
CA TYR A 92 1.56 -5.10 -16.03
C TYR A 92 2.08 -5.28 -14.62
N ALA A 93 3.15 -6.06 -14.46
CA ALA A 93 3.82 -6.23 -13.18
C ALA A 93 5.27 -6.64 -13.37
N THR A 94 6.09 -6.36 -12.35
CA THR A 94 7.43 -6.92 -12.22
C THR A 94 7.43 -7.84 -11.01
N ILE A 95 7.80 -9.10 -11.22
CA ILE A 95 7.81 -10.14 -10.19
C ILE A 95 9.25 -10.57 -9.98
N GLU A 96 9.76 -10.36 -8.78
CA GLU A 96 11.09 -10.80 -8.38
C GLU A 96 10.94 -11.99 -7.45
N VAL A 97 11.62 -13.08 -7.79
CA VAL A 97 11.61 -14.31 -7.00
C VAL A 97 13.03 -14.63 -6.57
N ILE A 98 13.19 -14.86 -5.26
CA ILE A 98 14.44 -15.29 -4.65
C ILE A 98 14.26 -16.74 -4.22
N TYR A 99 15.10 -17.60 -4.72
CA TYR A 99 15.04 -19.04 -4.47
C TYR A 99 16.44 -19.63 -4.44
N ARG A 100 16.55 -20.84 -3.96
CA ARG A 100 17.80 -21.64 -3.96
C ARG A 100 17.51 -23.09 -4.29
N LEU A 101 18.54 -23.81 -4.71
CA LEU A 101 18.44 -25.24 -4.94
C LEU A 101 18.24 -25.99 -3.61
N ASN A 102 17.36 -27.00 -3.62
CA ASN A 102 17.20 -27.90 -2.48
C ASN A 102 18.39 -28.88 -2.44
N SER A 103 19.26 -28.71 -1.45
CA SER A 103 20.46 -29.51 -1.29
C SER A 103 20.20 -31.02 -1.09
N GLU A 104 18.99 -31.39 -0.66
CA GLU A 104 18.64 -32.80 -0.43
C GLU A 104 18.32 -33.55 -1.72
N ASN A 105 17.89 -32.82 -2.77
CA ASN A 105 17.39 -33.41 -4.00
C ASN A 105 18.29 -33.12 -5.23
N VAL A 106 19.57 -32.83 -4.98
CA VAL A 106 20.53 -32.51 -6.06
C VAL A 106 20.81 -33.74 -6.98
N ALA A 107 20.80 -34.93 -6.44
CA ALA A 107 20.92 -36.17 -7.22
C ALA A 107 19.77 -36.38 -8.17
N ASP A 108 18.55 -36.12 -7.67
CA ASP A 108 17.32 -36.19 -8.48
C ASP A 108 17.29 -35.09 -9.54
N ALA A 109 17.76 -33.89 -9.21
CA ALA A 109 17.90 -32.80 -10.15
C ALA A 109 18.83 -33.19 -11.31
N TYR A 110 19.99 -33.78 -11.03
CA TYR A 110 20.89 -34.27 -12.06
C TYR A 110 20.25 -35.37 -12.93
N THR A 111 19.64 -36.36 -12.29
CA THR A 111 19.13 -37.56 -12.97
C THR A 111 17.92 -37.26 -13.85
N ASN A 112 17.01 -36.40 -13.38
CA ASN A 112 15.72 -36.17 -14.02
C ASN A 112 15.69 -34.90 -14.88
N VAL A 113 16.50 -33.90 -14.55
CA VAL A 113 16.43 -32.55 -15.18
C VAL A 113 17.71 -32.22 -15.94
N GLY A 114 18.89 -32.40 -15.30
CA GLY A 114 20.18 -32.13 -15.92
C GLY A 114 21.10 -31.29 -15.01
N THR A 115 22.11 -30.65 -15.63
CA THR A 115 23.10 -29.85 -14.91
C THR A 115 22.51 -28.55 -14.35
N ASP A 116 23.20 -27.94 -13.38
CA ASP A 116 22.75 -26.74 -12.66
C ASP A 116 22.28 -25.59 -13.59
N ASN A 117 23.00 -25.33 -14.67
CA ASN A 117 22.66 -24.29 -15.64
C ASN A 117 21.37 -24.56 -16.43
N MET A 118 20.89 -25.78 -16.46
CA MET A 118 19.69 -26.19 -17.20
C MET A 118 18.44 -26.20 -16.33
N LEU A 119 18.60 -26.33 -15.01
CA LEU A 119 17.49 -26.58 -14.08
C LEU A 119 16.37 -25.54 -14.20
N ALA A 120 16.67 -24.25 -14.06
CA ALA A 120 15.67 -23.19 -14.09
C ALA A 120 14.93 -23.13 -15.43
N ASN A 121 15.65 -23.34 -16.54
CA ASN A 121 15.05 -23.32 -17.89
C ASN A 121 14.23 -24.58 -18.15
N THR A 122 14.74 -25.76 -17.81
CA THR A 122 14.03 -27.04 -18.05
C THR A 122 12.76 -27.12 -17.20
N LEU A 123 12.79 -26.63 -15.97
CA LEU A 123 11.63 -26.56 -15.08
C LEU A 123 10.75 -25.34 -15.36
N ASN A 124 11.13 -24.53 -16.35
CA ASN A 124 10.36 -23.34 -16.76
C ASN A 124 9.94 -22.43 -15.60
N VAL A 125 10.87 -22.15 -14.70
CA VAL A 125 10.63 -21.37 -13.47
C VAL A 125 9.93 -20.04 -13.81
N ASP A 126 10.40 -19.31 -14.81
CA ASP A 126 9.81 -18.04 -15.24
C ASP A 126 8.37 -18.21 -15.74
N GLY A 127 8.08 -19.32 -16.44
CA GLY A 127 6.73 -19.65 -16.88
C GLY A 127 5.78 -19.93 -15.71
N LEU A 128 6.23 -20.67 -14.71
CA LEU A 128 5.44 -20.97 -13.51
C LEU A 128 5.12 -19.70 -12.70
N ILE A 129 6.08 -18.78 -12.60
CA ILE A 129 5.86 -17.47 -11.97
C ILE A 129 4.80 -16.66 -12.72
N LYS A 130 4.91 -16.60 -14.07
CA LYS A 130 3.94 -15.92 -14.93
C LYS A 130 2.55 -16.52 -14.78
N GLU A 131 2.45 -17.84 -14.80
CA GLU A 131 1.19 -18.57 -14.68
C GLU A 131 0.51 -18.30 -13.33
N GLY A 132 1.26 -18.35 -12.23
CA GLY A 132 0.75 -18.04 -10.90
C GLY A 132 0.13 -16.65 -10.82
N PHE A 133 0.79 -15.64 -11.38
CA PHE A 133 0.29 -14.28 -11.42
C PHE A 133 -0.94 -14.14 -12.35
N LYS A 134 -0.87 -14.69 -13.58
CA LYS A 134 -1.97 -14.64 -14.55
C LYS A 134 -3.24 -15.28 -14.03
N THR A 135 -3.13 -16.39 -13.34
CA THR A 135 -4.27 -17.09 -12.75
C THR A 135 -5.03 -16.17 -11.79
N VAL A 136 -4.32 -15.51 -10.92
CA VAL A 136 -4.95 -14.64 -9.92
C VAL A 136 -5.51 -13.36 -10.57
N THR A 137 -4.77 -12.73 -11.48
CA THR A 137 -5.26 -11.49 -12.11
C THR A 137 -6.52 -11.71 -12.93
N SER A 138 -6.67 -12.88 -13.55
CA SER A 138 -7.89 -13.23 -14.33
C SER A 138 -9.16 -13.41 -13.48
N GLU A 139 -9.04 -13.50 -12.16
CA GLU A 139 -10.18 -13.59 -11.23
C GLU A 139 -10.78 -12.22 -10.88
N TYR A 140 -10.03 -11.14 -11.05
CA TYR A 140 -10.38 -9.78 -10.65
C TYR A 140 -10.49 -8.85 -11.85
N SER A 141 -11.41 -7.88 -11.77
CA SER A 141 -11.44 -6.74 -12.71
C SER A 141 -10.31 -5.75 -12.42
N SER A 142 -9.92 -4.93 -13.40
CA SER A 142 -8.91 -3.88 -13.20
C SER A 142 -9.21 -2.96 -12.01
N LEU A 143 -10.49 -2.62 -11.82
CA LEU A 143 -10.93 -1.79 -10.69
C LEU A 143 -10.76 -2.50 -9.36
N GLU A 144 -11.07 -3.80 -9.27
CA GLU A 144 -10.86 -4.61 -8.07
C GLU A 144 -9.38 -4.78 -7.77
N ILE A 145 -8.54 -5.03 -8.78
CA ILE A 145 -7.08 -5.09 -8.62
C ILE A 145 -6.55 -3.76 -8.06
N PHE A 146 -7.06 -2.63 -8.56
CA PHE A 146 -6.66 -1.31 -8.07
C PHE A 146 -7.07 -1.08 -6.61
N GLN A 147 -8.30 -1.45 -6.25
CA GLN A 147 -8.85 -1.24 -4.90
C GLN A 147 -8.31 -2.22 -3.87
N LYS A 148 -8.11 -3.48 -4.25
CA LYS A 148 -7.70 -4.60 -3.40
C LYS A 148 -6.28 -5.07 -3.68
N ARG A 149 -5.40 -4.14 -4.10
CA ARG A 149 -4.03 -4.44 -4.54
C ARG A 149 -3.25 -5.34 -3.58
N ALA A 150 -3.41 -5.13 -2.27
CA ALA A 150 -2.73 -5.93 -1.25
C ALA A 150 -3.23 -7.39 -1.24
N GLU A 151 -4.54 -7.61 -1.32
CA GLU A 151 -5.16 -8.94 -1.38
C GLU A 151 -4.75 -9.71 -2.63
N VAL A 152 -4.83 -9.05 -3.80
CA VAL A 152 -4.42 -9.64 -5.08
C VAL A 152 -2.94 -10.04 -5.05
N LYS A 153 -2.09 -9.18 -4.49
CA LYS A 153 -0.66 -9.44 -4.32
C LYS A 153 -0.40 -10.66 -3.44
N GLU A 154 -1.07 -10.77 -2.30
CA GLU A 154 -0.94 -11.90 -1.38
C GLU A 154 -1.38 -13.21 -2.04
N LYS A 155 -2.53 -13.21 -2.70
CA LYS A 155 -3.01 -14.39 -3.45
C LYS A 155 -2.09 -14.80 -4.58
N ALA A 156 -1.51 -13.82 -5.29
CA ALA A 156 -0.56 -14.10 -6.36
C ALA A 156 0.73 -14.72 -5.80
N ILE A 157 1.23 -14.23 -4.67
CA ILE A 157 2.39 -14.83 -3.97
C ILE A 157 2.06 -16.26 -3.56
N GLN A 158 0.89 -16.48 -2.98
CA GLN A 158 0.45 -17.83 -2.59
C GLN A 158 0.37 -18.76 -3.81
N ARG A 159 -0.23 -18.33 -4.91
CA ARG A 159 -0.34 -19.13 -6.12
C ARG A 159 1.01 -19.43 -6.77
N ILE A 160 1.93 -18.46 -6.75
CA ILE A 160 3.31 -18.69 -7.21
C ILE A 160 4.00 -19.74 -6.33
N ASN A 161 3.85 -19.66 -5.01
CA ASN A 161 4.38 -20.68 -4.09
C ASN A 161 3.84 -22.06 -4.40
N GLU A 162 2.52 -22.21 -4.58
CA GLU A 162 1.87 -23.49 -4.89
C GLU A 162 2.35 -24.11 -6.21
N ASN A 163 2.64 -23.26 -7.20
CA ASN A 163 3.11 -23.72 -8.51
C ASN A 163 4.62 -23.96 -8.58
N PHE A 164 5.37 -23.48 -7.57
CA PHE A 164 6.82 -23.57 -7.58
C PHE A 164 7.28 -25.02 -7.39
N PRO A 165 8.33 -25.48 -8.08
CA PRO A 165 8.78 -26.86 -8.01
C PRO A 165 9.58 -27.11 -6.71
N GLU A 166 8.88 -27.22 -5.59
CA GLU A 166 9.46 -27.36 -4.24
C GLU A 166 10.39 -28.57 -4.08
N HIS A 167 10.20 -29.62 -4.92
CA HIS A 167 11.09 -30.77 -4.91
C HIS A 167 12.53 -30.36 -5.23
N TYR A 168 12.71 -29.45 -6.21
CA TYR A 168 14.04 -29.06 -6.67
C TYR A 168 14.52 -27.74 -6.07
N PHE A 169 13.60 -26.82 -5.78
CA PHE A 169 13.94 -25.48 -5.28
C PHE A 169 13.22 -25.15 -4.00
N ILE A 170 13.90 -24.42 -3.14
CA ILE A 170 13.30 -23.79 -1.95
C ILE A 170 13.07 -22.32 -2.31
N LEU A 171 11.81 -21.91 -2.31
CA LEU A 171 11.44 -20.52 -2.52
C LEU A 171 11.62 -19.75 -1.22
N ASP A 172 12.42 -18.69 -1.26
CA ASP A 172 12.78 -17.90 -0.10
C ASP A 172 11.90 -16.64 0.01
N ASN A 173 11.71 -15.93 -1.09
CA ASN A 173 10.88 -14.71 -1.12
C ASN A 173 10.32 -14.43 -2.51
N VAL A 174 9.10 -13.85 -2.54
CA VAL A 174 8.46 -13.35 -3.76
C VAL A 174 8.06 -11.89 -3.55
N VAL A 175 8.52 -11.03 -4.43
CA VAL A 175 8.19 -9.60 -4.42
C VAL A 175 7.47 -9.25 -5.72
N ILE A 176 6.23 -8.77 -5.61
CA ILE A 176 5.48 -8.25 -6.74
C ILE A 176 5.45 -6.73 -6.63
N SER A 177 6.03 -6.06 -7.62
CA SER A 177 6.11 -4.62 -7.70
C SER A 177 5.45 -4.10 -8.97
N ASN A 178 5.15 -2.81 -8.99
CA ASN A 178 4.68 -2.09 -10.17
C ASN A 178 3.48 -2.74 -10.87
N ILE A 179 2.46 -3.20 -10.08
CA ILE A 179 1.20 -3.60 -10.71
C ILE A 179 0.59 -2.36 -11.35
N ASP A 180 0.49 -2.35 -12.66
CA ASP A 180 0.04 -1.21 -13.45
C ASP A 180 -0.90 -1.67 -14.57
N PHE A 181 -1.55 -0.70 -15.22
CA PHE A 181 -2.53 -0.98 -16.27
C PHE A 181 -2.17 -0.21 -17.54
N ASN A 182 -2.93 -0.44 -18.59
CA ASN A 182 -2.84 0.37 -19.80
C ASN A 182 -3.00 1.86 -19.47
N PRO A 183 -2.18 2.76 -20.04
CA PRO A 183 -2.26 4.21 -19.82
C PRO A 183 -3.66 4.81 -19.99
N ALA A 184 -4.44 4.33 -20.96
CA ALA A 184 -5.82 4.80 -21.16
C ALA A 184 -6.74 4.44 -19.98
N PHE A 185 -6.55 3.27 -19.36
CA PHE A 185 -7.28 2.88 -18.16
C PHE A 185 -6.89 3.73 -16.96
N ASN A 186 -5.59 3.94 -16.75
CA ASN A 186 -5.09 4.80 -15.66
C ASN A 186 -5.67 6.22 -15.76
N GLN A 187 -5.72 6.80 -16.96
CA GLN A 187 -6.33 8.09 -17.19
C GLN A 187 -7.82 8.09 -16.87
N ALA A 188 -8.58 7.08 -17.32
CA ALA A 188 -10.01 6.97 -17.03
C ALA A 188 -10.30 6.84 -15.52
N ILE A 189 -9.48 6.11 -14.77
CA ILE A 189 -9.60 6.01 -13.32
C ILE A 189 -9.31 7.35 -12.64
N GLU A 190 -8.30 8.08 -13.11
CA GLU A 190 -7.98 9.41 -12.58
C GLU A 190 -9.10 10.41 -12.85
N GLU A 191 -9.64 10.45 -14.06
CA GLU A 191 -10.80 11.28 -14.42
C GLU A 191 -12.04 10.95 -13.57
N LYS A 192 -12.32 9.66 -13.38
CA LYS A 192 -13.40 9.19 -12.49
C LYS A 192 -13.21 9.67 -11.07
N LYS A 193 -11.99 9.54 -10.52
CA LYS A 193 -11.67 9.98 -9.16
C LYS A 193 -11.86 11.48 -8.99
N VAL A 194 -11.39 12.28 -9.95
CA VAL A 194 -11.59 13.74 -9.97
C VAL A 194 -13.08 14.09 -10.02
N ALA A 195 -13.86 13.37 -10.83
CA ALA A 195 -15.31 13.58 -10.91
C ALA A 195 -16.01 13.23 -9.59
N GLU A 196 -15.64 12.12 -8.95
CA GLU A 196 -16.18 11.71 -7.64
C GLU A 196 -15.82 12.71 -6.54
N GLU A 197 -14.58 13.20 -6.49
CA GLU A 197 -14.17 14.23 -5.54
C GLU A 197 -14.91 15.55 -5.78
N SER A 198 -15.06 15.96 -7.03
CA SER A 198 -15.85 17.16 -7.40
C SER A 198 -17.33 17.03 -7.01
N ALA A 199 -17.90 15.83 -7.11
CA ALA A 199 -19.27 15.57 -6.67
C ALA A 199 -19.40 15.69 -5.15
N LYS A 200 -18.45 15.13 -4.39
CA LYS A 200 -18.41 15.24 -2.92
C LYS A 200 -18.25 16.70 -2.46
N VAL A 201 -17.39 17.46 -3.12
CA VAL A 201 -17.23 18.90 -2.81
C VAL A 201 -18.53 19.64 -3.02
N ARG A 202 -19.20 19.42 -4.16
CA ARG A 202 -20.52 20.04 -4.42
C ARG A 202 -21.59 19.64 -3.40
N GLU A 203 -21.61 18.39 -2.98
CA GLU A 203 -22.53 17.92 -1.94
C GLU A 203 -22.27 18.64 -0.60
N GLN A 204 -21.00 18.80 -0.23
CA GLN A 204 -20.61 19.56 0.96
C GLN A 204 -20.98 21.05 0.85
N GLU A 205 -20.77 21.67 -0.32
CA GLU A 205 -21.20 23.06 -0.56
C GLU A 205 -22.70 23.23 -0.40
N VAL A 206 -23.50 22.30 -0.93
CA VAL A 206 -24.98 22.33 -0.75
C VAL A 206 -25.35 22.17 0.71
N PHE A 207 -24.68 21.26 1.43
CA PHE A 207 -24.89 21.08 2.87
C PHE A 207 -24.57 22.34 3.67
N VAL A 208 -23.42 22.97 3.39
CA VAL A 208 -23.02 24.24 4.03
C VAL A 208 -24.00 25.36 3.72
N ALA A 209 -24.40 25.53 2.47
CA ALA A 209 -25.37 26.53 2.06
C ALA A 209 -26.73 26.33 2.75
N LYS A 210 -27.19 25.10 2.87
CA LYS A 210 -28.43 24.77 3.61
C LYS A 210 -28.28 25.12 5.10
N TYR A 211 -27.18 24.71 5.71
CA TYR A 211 -26.91 25.04 7.12
C TYR A 211 -26.83 26.52 7.38
N GLU A 212 -26.22 27.31 6.48
CA GLU A 212 -26.20 28.77 6.58
C GLU A 212 -27.59 29.40 6.42
N ALA A 213 -28.41 28.88 5.49
CA ALA A 213 -29.80 29.32 5.32
C ALA A 213 -30.65 29.03 6.57
N ASP A 214 -30.54 27.81 7.11
CA ASP A 214 -31.24 27.41 8.33
C ASP A 214 -30.81 28.28 9.52
N LYS A 215 -29.49 28.54 9.64
CA LYS A 215 -28.95 29.43 10.67
C LYS A 215 -29.48 30.85 10.56
N LYS A 216 -29.57 31.41 9.34
CA LYS A 216 -30.16 32.75 9.11
C LYS A 216 -31.64 32.81 9.52
N ILE A 217 -32.42 31.77 9.17
CA ILE A 217 -33.81 31.65 9.56
C ILE A 217 -33.96 31.61 11.08
N GLU A 218 -33.15 30.79 11.76
CA GLU A 218 -33.22 30.65 13.21
C GLU A 218 -32.77 31.93 13.94
N THR A 219 -31.73 32.60 13.41
CA THR A 219 -31.29 33.90 13.95
C THR A 219 -32.39 34.96 13.79
N ALA A 220 -33.01 35.09 12.61
CA ALA A 220 -34.08 36.04 12.38
C ALA A 220 -35.33 35.74 13.26
N ARG A 221 -35.62 34.45 13.48
CA ARG A 221 -36.71 34.02 14.39
C ARG A 221 -36.40 34.39 15.84
N GLY A 222 -35.18 34.19 16.30
CA GLY A 222 -34.73 34.57 17.63
C GLY A 222 -34.75 36.08 17.85
N GLU A 223 -34.36 36.87 16.85
CA GLU A 223 -34.45 38.35 16.89
C GLU A 223 -35.93 38.85 16.93
N ALA A 224 -36.79 38.26 16.11
CA ALA A 224 -38.21 38.58 16.11
C ALA A 224 -38.89 38.25 17.45
N GLU A 225 -38.58 37.07 18.03
CA GLU A 225 -39.10 36.66 19.34
C GLU A 225 -38.57 37.57 20.47
N SER A 226 -37.27 37.91 20.43
CA SER A 226 -36.66 38.86 21.38
C SER A 226 -37.34 40.25 21.30
N THR A 227 -37.59 40.74 20.10
CA THR A 227 -38.27 42.03 19.90
C THR A 227 -39.71 42.00 20.39
N LYS A 228 -40.43 40.91 20.14
CA LYS A 228 -41.80 40.71 20.64
C LYS A 228 -41.83 40.67 22.18
N LEU A 229 -40.97 39.89 22.81
CA LEU A 229 -40.86 39.82 24.28
C LEU A 229 -40.52 41.18 24.91
N LYS A 230 -39.65 41.96 24.28
CA LYS A 230 -39.34 43.33 24.73
C LYS A 230 -40.55 44.24 24.66
N ALA A 231 -41.27 44.21 23.51
CA ALA A 231 -42.49 45.02 23.34
C ALA A 231 -43.62 44.62 24.32
N GLU A 232 -43.76 43.31 24.58
CA GLU A 232 -44.73 42.82 25.58
C GLU A 232 -44.35 43.25 27.02
N ALA A 233 -43.08 43.18 27.35
CA ALA A 233 -42.57 43.65 28.66
C ALA A 233 -42.74 45.14 28.85
N GLU A 234 -42.45 45.96 27.82
CA GLU A 234 -42.69 47.41 27.82
C GLU A 234 -44.17 47.75 27.95
N ALA A 235 -45.05 47.09 27.18
CA ALA A 235 -46.50 47.25 27.26
C ALA A 235 -47.02 46.88 28.65
N TYR A 236 -46.51 45.79 29.23
CA TYR A 236 -46.88 45.39 30.60
C TYR A 236 -46.41 46.41 31.65
N ALA A 237 -45.17 46.92 31.54
CA ALA A 237 -44.63 47.98 32.40
C ALA A 237 -45.42 49.29 32.31
N LEU A 238 -45.83 49.70 31.09
CA LEU A 238 -46.70 50.86 30.86
C LEU A 238 -48.10 50.66 31.49
N LYS A 239 -48.66 49.46 31.36
CA LYS A 239 -49.95 49.11 31.95
C LYS A 239 -49.93 49.22 33.48
N ILE A 240 -48.91 48.69 34.13
CA ILE A 240 -48.71 48.80 35.60
C ILE A 240 -48.54 50.26 35.97
N LYS A 241 -47.69 51.02 35.28
CA LYS A 241 -47.53 52.47 35.53
C LYS A 241 -48.83 53.22 35.39
N SER A 242 -49.67 52.95 34.38
CA SER A 242 -50.97 53.62 34.16
C SER A 242 -52.00 53.29 35.25
N GLN A 243 -51.88 52.07 35.87
CA GLN A 243 -52.80 51.69 36.97
C GLN A 243 -52.41 52.31 38.31
N GLU A 244 -51.11 52.59 38.51
CA GLU A 244 -50.58 53.18 39.74
C GLU A 244 -50.44 54.71 39.67
N LEU A 245 -50.64 55.34 38.50
CA LEU A 245 -50.58 56.80 38.36
C LEU A 245 -51.82 57.47 38.97
N THR A 246 -51.62 57.90 40.20
CA THR A 246 -52.63 58.83 40.82
C THR A 246 -52.42 60.22 40.25
N PRO A 247 -53.53 61.08 40.24
CA PRO A 247 -53.42 62.47 39.79
C PRO A 247 -52.33 63.25 40.47
N MET A 248 -52.00 62.94 41.71
CA MET A 248 -50.96 63.56 42.49
C MET A 248 -49.51 63.16 42.04
N MET A 249 -49.33 61.94 41.56
CA MET A 249 -48.08 61.45 41.04
C MET A 249 -47.75 62.01 39.67
N VAL A 250 -48.77 62.21 38.83
CA VAL A 250 -48.67 62.92 37.53
C VAL A 250 -48.23 64.37 37.75
N GLN A 251 -48.77 65.00 38.77
CA GLN A 251 -48.43 66.35 39.09
C GLN A 251 -46.95 66.50 39.65
N ASN A 252 -46.53 65.58 40.45
CA ASN A 252 -45.15 65.55 40.93
C ASN A 252 -44.13 65.27 39.79
N ASN A 253 -44.38 64.30 38.92
CA ASN A 253 -43.53 64.04 37.76
C ASN A 253 -43.47 65.22 36.79
N TRP A 254 -44.54 66.01 36.73
CA TRP A 254 -44.61 67.23 35.94
C TRP A 254 -43.74 68.35 36.56
N ILE A 255 -43.76 68.47 37.88
CA ILE A 255 -42.91 69.38 38.64
C ILE A 255 -41.43 69.03 38.52
N ASP A 256 -41.09 67.75 38.60
CA ASP A 256 -39.71 67.27 38.49
C ASP A 256 -39.14 67.39 37.05
N ALA A 257 -39.98 67.31 36.06
CA ALA A 257 -39.58 67.49 34.66
C ALA A 257 -39.57 68.95 34.18
N TRP A 258 -40.01 69.83 34.99
CA TRP A 258 -40.11 71.29 34.65
C TRP A 258 -38.73 71.96 34.86
N ASP A 259 -38.27 72.60 33.80
CA ASP A 259 -36.99 73.33 33.74
C ASP A 259 -37.03 74.73 34.39
N GLY A 260 -38.14 75.06 35.06
CA GLY A 260 -38.32 76.36 35.77
C GLY A 260 -38.62 77.52 34.85
N LYS A 261 -38.86 77.36 33.57
CA LYS A 261 -39.17 78.39 32.62
C LYS A 261 -40.63 78.30 32.18
N LEU A 262 -41.34 79.45 32.22
CA LEU A 262 -42.69 79.51 31.69
C LEU A 262 -42.62 79.49 30.15
N PRO A 263 -43.40 78.60 29.47
CA PRO A 263 -43.53 78.65 28.00
C PRO A 263 -44.17 79.96 27.53
N ASN A 264 -43.49 80.66 26.66
CA ASN A 264 -43.95 81.98 26.19
C ASN A 264 -45.22 81.95 25.38
N TYR A 265 -45.64 80.83 24.79
CA TYR A 265 -46.90 80.63 24.08
C TYR A 265 -47.29 79.18 24.03
N MET A 266 -48.52 78.87 24.48
CA MET A 266 -49.24 77.63 24.14
C MET A 266 -50.61 78.03 23.61
N LEU A 267 -50.68 78.35 22.33
CA LEU A 267 -51.95 78.59 21.63
C LEU A 267 -52.21 77.37 20.74
N GLY A 268 -53.11 76.50 21.15
CA GLY A 268 -53.80 75.57 20.26
C GLY A 268 -54.87 76.30 19.45
N GLN A 269 -55.08 75.83 18.21
CA GLN A 269 -56.02 76.49 17.25
C GLN A 269 -57.52 76.46 17.67
N ASP A 270 -57.88 75.72 18.69
CA ASP A 270 -59.16 75.76 19.36
C ASP A 270 -58.97 76.18 20.82
N SER A 271 -59.48 77.27 21.18
CA SER A 271 -59.30 78.03 22.42
C SER A 271 -59.72 77.30 23.71
N ASN A 272 -59.26 76.12 23.92
CA ASN A 272 -59.30 75.51 25.25
C ASN A 272 -57.88 75.60 25.91
N LEU A 273 -57.77 76.50 26.88
CA LEU A 273 -56.58 76.66 27.68
C LEU A 273 -56.31 75.37 28.43
N LEU A 274 -55.22 74.68 28.05
CA LEU A 274 -54.88 73.45 28.68
C LEU A 274 -54.23 73.59 30.06
N MET A 275 -54.05 74.85 30.53
CA MET A 275 -53.57 75.16 31.85
C MET A 275 -54.13 76.50 32.32
N GLN A 276 -54.80 76.48 33.40
CA GLN A 276 -55.14 77.65 34.19
C GLN A 276 -53.95 77.98 35.12
N LEU A 277 -53.31 79.09 34.82
CA LEU A 277 -52.28 79.60 35.75
C LEU A 277 -52.93 80.04 37.04
N PRO A 278 -52.38 79.74 38.24
CA PRO A 278 -52.93 80.30 39.46
C PRO A 278 -52.72 81.80 39.44
N ASN A 279 -53.76 82.52 39.74
CA ASN A 279 -53.76 83.99 39.89
C ASN A 279 -52.69 84.31 40.99
N GLU A 280 -51.83 85.29 40.71
CA GLU A 280 -50.94 85.86 41.72
C GLU A 280 -51.79 86.30 42.89
N VAL A 281 -51.40 85.73 44.04
CA VAL A 281 -51.83 86.26 45.34
C VAL A 281 -50.87 87.42 45.72
N LYS A 282 -51.42 88.62 45.87
CA LYS A 282 -50.74 89.75 46.37
C LYS A 282 -50.18 89.52 47.76
#